data_067fbd92c78664ed4ccd8b873cc5f341
#
_entry.id   067fbd92c78664ed4ccd8b873cc5f341
#
_cell.length_a   1.000
_cell.length_b   1.000
_cell.length_c   1.000
_cell.angle_alpha   90.00
_cell.angle_beta   90.00
_cell.angle_gamma   90.00
#
_symmetry.space_group_name_H-M   'P 1'
#
loop_
_entity.id
_entity.type
_entity.pdbx_description
1 polymer ?
#
loop_
_entity_poly.entity_id
_entity_poly.type
_entity_poly.pdbx_seq_one_letter_code
_entity_poly.pdbx_strand_id
1 'polypeptide(L)'
;MDTSTPGWAPATARLRVYRAEDNASRIRPVPPIGELDGTLEGAQHWIDKITRSAWWRRTAAPSWRGDNTGYHRITGPPRRIICCPTTGRCSYAYTSHVHLHRGRWYPLIALTAVHRTAPWIILHEIAHIMAVPVAEANGSKAHHGRDFAHCLHALVHRWLGPDAARALRTEYRAHGIKYRARRAPTTIQEQSR
;
A
#
# COMPACT_ATOMS: atom_id res chain seq x y z
N MET A 1 25.62 25.22 3.73
CA MET A 1 24.81 24.21 4.45
C MET A 1 23.47 24.12 3.71
N ASP A 2 23.36 23.14 2.86
CA ASP A 2 22.19 22.96 1.98
C ASP A 2 21.14 22.13 2.73
N THR A 3 20.10 22.78 3.22
CA THR A 3 18.96 22.13 3.90
C THR A 3 17.93 21.73 2.86
N SER A 4 18.27 20.76 2.01
CA SER A 4 17.31 20.17 1.08
C SER A 4 16.27 19.40 1.89
N THR A 5 15.13 20.03 2.12
CA THR A 5 13.93 19.41 2.68
C THR A 5 13.57 18.16 1.85
N PRO A 6 13.28 17.00 2.45
CA PRO A 6 12.88 15.81 1.70
C PRO A 6 11.71 16.16 0.79
N GLY A 7 11.88 15.90 -0.52
CA GLY A 7 10.92 16.27 -1.55
C GLY A 7 9.59 15.51 -1.39
N TRP A 8 8.71 16.06 -0.57
CA TRP A 8 7.30 15.64 -0.51
C TRP A 8 6.68 15.88 -1.88
N ALA A 9 5.93 14.92 -2.40
CA ALA A 9 5.13 15.14 -3.59
C ALA A 9 4.33 16.43 -3.42
N PRO A 10 4.19 17.25 -4.48
CA PRO A 10 3.43 18.48 -4.39
C PRO A 10 2.10 18.21 -3.69
N ALA A 11 1.71 19.06 -2.73
CA ALA A 11 0.47 18.90 -1.96
C ALA A 11 -0.74 18.58 -2.84
N THR A 12 -0.72 19.08 -4.07
CA THR A 12 -1.71 18.82 -5.14
C THR A 12 -1.79 17.35 -5.57
N ALA A 13 -0.68 16.60 -5.67
CA ALA A 13 -0.71 15.21 -6.10
C ALA A 13 -1.34 14.31 -5.01
N ARG A 14 -0.95 14.54 -3.75
CA ARG A 14 -1.52 13.84 -2.60
C ARG A 14 -3.01 14.08 -2.47
N LEU A 15 -3.46 15.34 -2.56
CA LEU A 15 -4.86 15.71 -2.48
C LEU A 15 -5.71 15.09 -3.59
N ARG A 16 -5.16 14.95 -4.81
CA ARG A 16 -5.85 14.28 -5.91
C ARG A 16 -6.11 12.81 -5.60
N VAL A 17 -5.12 12.12 -5.06
CA VAL A 17 -5.27 10.70 -4.69
C VAL A 17 -6.32 10.54 -3.59
N TYR A 18 -6.27 11.32 -2.52
CA TYR A 18 -7.28 11.25 -1.46
C TYR A 18 -8.70 11.56 -1.95
N ARG A 19 -8.86 12.57 -2.81
CA ARG A 19 -10.18 12.87 -3.40
C ARG A 19 -10.70 11.73 -4.27
N ALA A 20 -9.83 11.13 -5.08
CA ALA A 20 -10.21 9.99 -5.91
C ALA A 20 -10.64 8.77 -5.09
N GLU A 21 -9.95 8.49 -3.98
CA GLU A 21 -10.29 7.41 -3.07
C GLU A 21 -11.60 7.67 -2.33
N ASP A 22 -11.78 8.87 -1.79
CA ASP A 22 -12.99 9.28 -1.09
C ASP A 22 -14.21 9.20 -2.01
N ASN A 23 -14.12 9.73 -3.24
CA ASN A 23 -15.18 9.62 -4.22
C ASN A 23 -15.47 8.15 -4.59
N ALA A 24 -14.44 7.35 -4.87
CA ALA A 24 -14.61 5.94 -5.22
C ALA A 24 -15.29 5.15 -4.11
N SER A 25 -14.92 5.40 -2.85
CA SER A 25 -15.49 4.74 -1.68
C SER A 25 -16.97 5.09 -1.47
N ARG A 26 -17.37 6.32 -1.79
CA ARG A 26 -18.78 6.78 -1.74
C ARG A 26 -19.61 6.21 -2.90
N ILE A 27 -19.04 6.14 -4.11
CA ILE A 27 -19.72 5.60 -5.30
C ILE A 27 -19.95 4.09 -5.15
N ARG A 28 -19.00 3.39 -4.52
CA ARG A 28 -19.07 1.96 -4.28
C ARG A 28 -18.70 1.66 -2.83
N PRO A 29 -19.65 1.87 -1.91
CA PRO A 29 -19.45 1.49 -0.52
C PRO A 29 -19.23 -0.02 -0.45
N VAL A 30 -18.24 -0.40 0.32
CA VAL A 30 -17.90 -1.80 0.54
C VAL A 30 -18.72 -2.31 1.71
N PRO A 31 -19.32 -3.50 1.62
CA PRO A 31 -19.99 -4.12 2.76
C PRO A 31 -19.02 -4.22 3.95
N PRO A 32 -19.54 -4.19 5.18
CA PRO A 32 -18.70 -4.40 6.36
C PRO A 32 -17.89 -5.69 6.22
N ILE A 33 -16.60 -5.60 6.49
CA ILE A 33 -15.71 -6.75 6.53
C ILE A 33 -15.74 -7.26 7.98
N GLY A 34 -16.17 -8.49 8.19
CA GLY A 34 -16.40 -9.03 9.54
C GLY A 34 -15.19 -9.00 10.44
N GLU A 35 -13.98 -9.07 9.87
CA GLU A 35 -12.72 -8.96 10.62
C GLU A 35 -12.46 -7.53 11.12
N LEU A 36 -13.03 -6.50 10.47
CA LEU A 36 -12.84 -5.09 10.82
C LEU A 36 -13.90 -4.62 11.81
N ASP A 37 -13.83 -5.14 13.02
CA ASP A 37 -14.78 -4.91 14.13
C ASP A 37 -14.50 -3.62 14.93
N GLY A 38 -13.53 -2.81 14.50
CA GLY A 38 -13.09 -1.58 15.20
C GLY A 38 -11.97 -1.82 16.20
N THR A 39 -11.61 -3.05 16.46
CA THR A 39 -10.47 -3.39 17.31
C THR A 39 -9.15 -3.33 16.53
N LEU A 40 -8.05 -3.21 17.27
CA LEU A 40 -6.72 -3.28 16.67
C LEU A 40 -6.40 -4.71 16.22
N GLU A 41 -6.88 -5.68 16.97
CA GLU A 41 -6.75 -7.11 16.67
C GLU A 41 -7.46 -7.47 15.36
N GLY A 42 -8.66 -6.98 15.15
CA GLY A 42 -9.41 -7.19 13.91
C GLY A 42 -8.68 -6.60 12.71
N ALA A 43 -8.21 -5.35 12.83
CA ALA A 43 -7.40 -4.71 11.79
C ALA A 43 -6.09 -5.49 11.52
N GLN A 44 -5.37 -5.94 12.57
CA GLN A 44 -4.16 -6.75 12.43
C GLN A 44 -4.47 -8.08 11.74
N HIS A 45 -5.57 -8.73 12.13
CA HIS A 45 -5.98 -10.00 11.52
C HIS A 45 -6.22 -9.86 10.01
N TRP A 46 -6.92 -8.80 9.61
CA TRP A 46 -7.17 -8.53 8.19
C TRP A 46 -5.89 -8.21 7.42
N ILE A 47 -4.99 -7.40 7.99
CA ILE A 47 -3.67 -7.11 7.42
C ILE A 47 -2.85 -8.41 7.27
N ASP A 48 -2.86 -9.28 8.27
CA ASP A 48 -2.19 -10.57 8.24
C ASP A 48 -2.76 -11.49 7.13
N LYS A 49 -4.08 -11.51 6.94
CA LYS A 49 -4.75 -12.24 5.86
C LYS A 49 -4.26 -11.78 4.48
N ILE A 50 -4.09 -10.46 4.29
CA ILE A 50 -3.54 -9.88 3.06
C ILE A 50 -2.09 -10.33 2.87
N THR A 51 -1.23 -10.11 3.84
CA THR A 51 0.22 -10.30 3.71
C THR A 51 0.66 -11.77 3.69
N ARG A 52 -0.15 -12.68 4.23
CA ARG A 52 0.06 -14.13 4.14
C ARG A 52 -0.49 -14.75 2.85
N SER A 53 -1.27 -14.02 2.08
CA SER A 53 -1.89 -14.55 0.86
C SER A 53 -0.84 -14.92 -0.20
N ALA A 54 -1.17 -15.92 -1.03
CA ALA A 54 -0.35 -16.26 -2.20
C ALA A 54 -0.30 -15.11 -3.20
N TRP A 55 -1.38 -14.31 -3.29
CA TRP A 55 -1.44 -13.13 -4.13
C TRP A 55 -0.39 -12.09 -3.71
N TRP A 56 -0.31 -11.77 -2.41
CA TRP A 56 0.68 -10.84 -1.87
C TRP A 56 2.11 -11.27 -2.22
N ARG A 57 2.45 -12.54 -1.99
CA ARG A 57 3.77 -13.07 -2.30
C ARG A 57 4.13 -12.93 -3.77
N ARG A 58 3.18 -13.17 -4.68
CA ARG A 58 3.43 -13.06 -6.13
C ARG A 58 3.47 -11.60 -6.62
N THR A 59 2.69 -10.73 -6.02
CA THR A 59 2.52 -9.35 -6.50
C THR A 59 3.49 -8.38 -5.85
N ALA A 60 3.74 -8.49 -4.55
CA ALA A 60 4.65 -7.64 -3.82
C ALA A 60 6.12 -8.10 -3.92
N ALA A 61 6.38 -9.42 -4.01
CA ALA A 61 7.72 -10.00 -4.02
C ALA A 61 8.69 -9.42 -5.07
N PRO A 62 8.27 -9.20 -6.33
CA PRO A 62 9.18 -8.70 -7.35
C PRO A 62 9.72 -7.30 -7.06
N SER A 63 9.06 -6.56 -6.19
CA SER A 63 9.40 -5.18 -5.84
C SER A 63 10.40 -5.09 -4.69
N TRP A 64 10.42 -6.11 -3.82
CA TRP A 64 11.29 -6.17 -2.65
C TRP A 64 12.62 -6.83 -2.99
N ARG A 65 13.42 -6.20 -3.81
CA ARG A 65 14.84 -6.55 -3.94
C ARG A 65 15.57 -5.77 -2.86
N GLY A 66 16.26 -6.46 -1.95
CA GLY A 66 16.95 -5.86 -0.82
C GLY A 66 17.74 -4.64 -1.25
N ASP A 67 17.51 -3.52 -0.56
CA ASP A 67 18.31 -2.34 -0.78
C ASP A 67 19.71 -2.54 -0.22
N ASN A 68 20.70 -1.94 -0.90
CA ASN A 68 22.10 -1.95 -0.47
C ASN A 68 22.40 -0.84 0.55
N THR A 69 21.38 -0.21 1.15
CA THR A 69 21.55 0.99 1.99
C THR A 69 21.97 0.68 3.42
N GLY A 70 22.26 -0.57 3.75
CA GLY A 70 22.76 -0.96 5.09
C GLY A 70 21.68 -1.05 6.17
N TYR A 71 20.48 -0.63 5.92
CA TYR A 71 19.33 -0.81 6.79
C TYR A 71 18.67 -2.16 6.49
N HIS A 72 19.00 -3.14 7.31
CA HIS A 72 18.42 -4.47 7.43
C HIS A 72 17.75 -5.04 6.18
N ARG A 73 18.44 -5.96 5.50
CA ARG A 73 17.96 -6.74 4.36
C ARG A 73 16.63 -7.44 4.68
N ILE A 74 15.53 -6.81 4.41
CA ILE A 74 14.27 -7.55 4.26
C ILE A 74 14.34 -8.18 2.87
N THR A 75 14.81 -9.40 2.79
CA THR A 75 14.82 -10.17 1.55
C THR A 75 13.41 -10.65 1.24
N GLY A 76 12.72 -9.97 0.36
CA GLY A 76 11.37 -10.32 -0.08
C GLY A 76 10.26 -9.48 0.56
N PRO A 77 9.01 -9.65 0.12
CA PRO A 77 7.88 -8.88 0.64
C PRO A 77 7.70 -9.18 2.12
N PRO A 78 7.35 -8.18 2.94
CA PRO A 78 7.12 -8.41 4.35
C PRO A 78 6.00 -9.44 4.51
N ARG A 79 6.29 -10.51 5.21
CA ARG A 79 5.30 -11.54 5.56
C ARG A 79 4.34 -11.09 6.65
N ARG A 80 4.65 -9.98 7.29
CA ARG A 80 3.89 -9.37 8.34
C ARG A 80 4.07 -7.86 8.32
N ILE A 81 2.97 -7.14 8.52
CA ILE A 81 2.92 -5.71 8.78
C ILE A 81 2.34 -5.58 10.18
N ILE A 82 2.96 -4.81 11.04
CA ILE A 82 2.47 -4.58 12.40
C ILE A 82 1.48 -3.43 12.38
N CYS A 83 0.30 -3.63 12.96
CA CYS A 83 -0.67 -2.60 13.21
C CYS A 83 -0.52 -2.05 14.63
N CYS A 84 -0.48 -0.73 14.78
CA CYS A 84 -0.45 -0.08 16.07
C CYS A 84 -1.48 1.06 16.14
N PRO A 85 -1.90 1.46 17.35
CA PRO A 85 -2.79 2.61 17.49
C PRO A 85 -2.04 3.91 17.27
N THR A 86 -2.75 4.93 16.79
CA THR A 86 -2.28 6.32 16.84
C THR A 86 -3.36 7.22 17.39
N THR A 87 -2.95 8.23 18.14
CA THR A 87 -3.79 9.32 18.64
C THR A 87 -3.85 10.50 17.67
N GLY A 88 -3.06 10.45 16.60
CA GLY A 88 -3.07 11.45 15.53
C GLY A 88 -4.40 11.51 14.80
N ARG A 89 -4.60 12.57 14.01
CA ARG A 89 -5.81 12.75 13.19
C ARG A 89 -5.81 11.88 11.92
N CYS A 90 -4.66 11.36 11.53
CA CYS A 90 -4.51 10.57 10.31
C CYS A 90 -3.87 9.22 10.63
N SER A 91 -4.22 8.20 9.86
CA SER A 91 -3.46 6.97 9.79
C SER A 91 -2.24 7.16 8.88
N TYR A 92 -1.22 6.35 9.06
CA TYR A 92 0.00 6.41 8.26
C TYR A 92 0.77 5.10 8.29
N ALA A 93 1.51 4.85 7.21
CA ALA A 93 2.44 3.73 7.12
C ALA A 93 3.89 4.19 7.33
N TYR A 94 4.62 3.45 8.13
CA TYR A 94 6.07 3.53 8.21
C TYR A 94 6.70 2.42 7.40
N THR A 95 7.40 2.79 6.35
CA THR A 95 8.08 1.86 5.46
C THR A 95 9.54 1.66 5.85
N SER A 96 10.15 2.69 6.40
CA SER A 96 11.56 2.73 6.79
C SER A 96 11.80 2.50 8.29
N HIS A 97 10.78 2.68 9.12
CA HIS A 97 10.91 2.47 10.57
C HIS A 97 10.11 1.23 10.94
N VAL A 98 10.81 0.33 11.37
CA VAL A 98 10.54 -1.05 11.49
C VAL A 98 10.39 -1.36 12.96
N HIS A 99 9.24 -1.88 13.34
CA HIS A 99 9.06 -2.34 14.71
C HIS A 99 9.87 -3.61 14.92
N LEU A 100 10.80 -3.57 15.87
CA LEU A 100 11.57 -4.73 16.26
C LEU A 100 10.70 -5.64 17.11
N HIS A 101 10.28 -6.77 16.53
CA HIS A 101 9.55 -7.79 17.26
C HIS A 101 10.31 -9.11 17.19
N ARG A 102 10.69 -9.66 18.33
CA ARG A 102 11.47 -10.91 18.43
C ARG A 102 12.73 -10.91 17.56
N GLY A 103 13.49 -9.81 17.55
CA GLY A 103 14.71 -9.67 16.76
C GLY A 103 14.51 -9.51 15.26
N ARG A 104 13.29 -9.32 14.78
CA ARG A 104 12.98 -9.07 13.37
C ARG A 104 12.29 -7.74 13.18
N TRP A 105 12.60 -7.11 12.08
CA TRP A 105 12.02 -5.84 11.69
C TRP A 105 10.80 -6.02 10.79
N TYR A 106 9.75 -5.24 11.02
CA TYR A 106 8.50 -5.29 10.27
C TYR A 106 8.02 -3.88 9.92
N PRO A 107 7.48 -3.64 8.72
CA PRO A 107 6.78 -2.40 8.44
C PRO A 107 5.63 -2.20 9.41
N LEU A 108 5.27 -0.94 9.65
CA LEU A 108 4.26 -0.57 10.63
C LEU A 108 3.17 0.27 9.97
N ILE A 109 1.93 -0.02 10.31
CA ILE A 109 0.76 0.81 10.02
C ILE A 109 0.19 1.31 11.33
N ALA A 110 0.11 2.63 11.48
CA ALA A 110 -0.54 3.25 12.60
C ALA A 110 -1.97 3.67 12.22
N LEU A 111 -2.98 3.13 12.90
CA LEU A 111 -4.40 3.40 12.63
C LEU A 111 -5.05 4.20 13.75
N THR A 112 -5.78 5.24 13.39
CA THR A 112 -6.72 5.90 14.30
C THR A 112 -7.90 4.96 14.60
N ALA A 113 -8.60 5.20 15.70
CA ALA A 113 -9.74 4.36 16.09
C ALA A 113 -10.80 4.27 14.98
N VAL A 114 -11.13 5.40 14.34
CA VAL A 114 -12.14 5.46 13.28
C VAL A 114 -11.72 4.77 11.98
N HIS A 115 -10.42 4.61 11.75
CA HIS A 115 -9.90 3.99 10.53
C HIS A 115 -9.73 2.47 10.62
N ARG A 116 -9.91 1.89 11.82
CA ARG A 116 -9.79 0.43 12.00
C ARG A 116 -10.91 -0.35 11.33
N THR A 117 -12.06 0.31 11.08
CA THR A 117 -13.19 -0.26 10.32
C THR A 117 -13.18 0.13 8.85
N ALA A 118 -12.21 0.93 8.40
CA ALA A 118 -12.18 1.51 7.06
C ALA A 118 -11.25 0.73 6.12
N PRO A 119 -11.76 -0.25 5.35
CA PRO A 119 -10.91 -1.09 4.50
C PRO A 119 -10.14 -0.29 3.46
N TRP A 120 -10.71 0.80 2.93
CA TRP A 120 -10.03 1.69 1.99
C TRP A 120 -8.77 2.30 2.59
N ILE A 121 -8.85 2.80 3.83
CA ILE A 121 -7.71 3.41 4.53
C ILE A 121 -6.62 2.36 4.81
N ILE A 122 -7.02 1.18 5.27
CA ILE A 122 -6.04 0.11 5.54
C ILE A 122 -5.32 -0.30 4.25
N LEU A 123 -6.04 -0.43 3.13
CA LEU A 123 -5.41 -0.73 1.83
C LEU A 123 -4.52 0.41 1.34
N HIS A 124 -4.90 1.67 1.61
CA HIS A 124 -4.05 2.83 1.33
C HIS A 124 -2.69 2.72 2.03
N GLU A 125 -2.71 2.44 3.33
CA GLU A 125 -1.48 2.32 4.11
C GLU A 125 -0.65 1.09 3.67
N ILE A 126 -1.30 -0.03 3.34
CA ILE A 126 -0.61 -1.19 2.75
C ILE A 126 0.01 -0.84 1.39
N ALA A 127 -0.67 -0.01 0.58
CA ALA A 127 -0.15 0.41 -0.71
C ALA A 127 1.14 1.23 -0.59
N HIS A 128 1.30 2.05 0.46
CA HIS A 128 2.57 2.71 0.75
C HIS A 128 3.70 1.71 0.93
N ILE A 129 3.47 0.69 1.77
CA ILE A 129 4.47 -0.36 2.02
C ILE A 129 4.79 -1.14 0.75
N MET A 130 3.78 -1.43 -0.07
CA MET A 130 3.95 -2.17 -1.33
C MET A 130 4.67 -1.35 -2.41
N ALA A 131 4.51 -0.03 -2.42
CA ALA A 131 5.02 0.85 -3.47
C ALA A 131 6.47 1.31 -3.25
N VAL A 132 6.96 1.34 -2.02
CA VAL A 132 8.29 1.89 -1.69
C VAL A 132 9.42 1.26 -2.50
N PRO A 133 9.56 -0.07 -2.59
CA PRO A 133 10.67 -0.65 -3.32
C PRO A 133 10.63 -0.36 -4.83
N VAL A 134 9.42 -0.17 -5.38
CA VAL A 134 9.22 0.18 -6.80
C VAL A 134 9.60 1.63 -7.04
N ALA A 135 9.18 2.51 -6.13
CA ALA A 135 9.48 3.94 -6.20
C ALA A 135 10.99 4.19 -6.07
N GLU A 136 11.66 3.53 -5.14
CA GLU A 136 13.10 3.61 -4.94
C GLU A 136 13.86 3.10 -6.17
N ALA A 137 13.48 1.95 -6.72
CA ALA A 137 14.09 1.39 -7.92
C ALA A 137 13.94 2.29 -9.16
N ASN A 138 12.87 3.10 -9.20
CA ASN A 138 12.58 4.04 -10.28
C ASN A 138 13.11 5.47 -9.99
N GLY A 139 13.82 5.68 -8.88
CA GLY A 139 14.29 7.00 -8.47
C GLY A 139 13.14 7.96 -8.09
N SER A 140 11.95 7.44 -7.84
CA SER A 140 10.77 8.24 -7.50
C SER A 140 10.68 8.46 -5.98
N LYS A 141 10.62 9.73 -5.57
CA LYS A 141 10.37 10.12 -4.16
C LYS A 141 8.89 10.39 -3.86
N ALA A 142 8.01 10.11 -4.82
CA ALA A 142 6.60 10.50 -4.72
C ALA A 142 5.78 9.46 -3.93
N HIS A 143 5.50 9.73 -2.67
CA HIS A 143 4.69 8.86 -1.80
C HIS A 143 3.29 8.54 -2.33
N HIS A 144 2.71 9.39 -3.18
CA HIS A 144 1.41 9.20 -3.83
C HIS A 144 1.54 9.29 -5.36
N GLY A 145 2.66 8.82 -5.87
CA GLY A 145 2.95 8.80 -7.30
C GLY A 145 2.26 7.64 -8.01
N ARG A 146 2.68 7.44 -9.26
CA ARG A 146 2.14 6.43 -10.16
C ARG A 146 2.23 5.00 -9.62
N ASP A 147 3.34 4.66 -8.95
CA ASP A 147 3.57 3.32 -8.41
C ASP A 147 2.66 3.06 -7.20
N PHE A 148 2.46 4.06 -6.34
CA PHE A 148 1.47 4.00 -5.27
C PHE A 148 0.06 3.76 -5.83
N ALA A 149 -0.39 4.58 -6.79
CA ALA A 149 -1.71 4.46 -7.39
C ALA A 149 -1.93 3.08 -8.04
N HIS A 150 -0.87 2.50 -8.65
CA HIS A 150 -0.92 1.15 -9.18
C HIS A 150 -1.08 0.09 -8.07
N CYS A 151 -0.29 0.19 -7.00
CA CYS A 151 -0.35 -0.74 -5.87
C CYS A 151 -1.73 -0.69 -5.19
N LEU A 152 -2.24 0.51 -4.93
CA LEU A 152 -3.56 0.67 -4.32
C LEU A 152 -4.68 0.11 -5.21
N HIS A 153 -4.66 0.39 -6.52
CA HIS A 153 -5.64 -0.18 -7.43
C HIS A 153 -5.60 -1.71 -7.44
N ALA A 154 -4.42 -2.32 -7.40
CA ALA A 154 -4.27 -3.77 -7.35
C ALA A 154 -4.81 -4.37 -6.04
N LEU A 155 -4.56 -3.71 -4.91
CA LEU A 155 -5.09 -4.09 -3.59
C LEU A 155 -6.61 -3.98 -3.56
N VAL A 156 -7.16 -2.85 -4.01
CA VAL A 156 -8.62 -2.62 -4.08
C VAL A 156 -9.28 -3.66 -4.98
N HIS A 157 -8.72 -3.95 -6.16
CA HIS A 157 -9.24 -4.98 -7.04
C HIS A 157 -9.29 -6.35 -6.37
N ARG A 158 -8.25 -6.71 -5.63
CA ARG A 158 -8.11 -8.03 -5.01
C ARG A 158 -9.01 -8.19 -3.78
N TRP A 159 -9.16 -7.14 -2.96
CA TRP A 159 -9.74 -7.24 -1.62
C TRP A 159 -11.11 -6.58 -1.47
N LEU A 160 -11.43 -5.59 -2.32
CA LEU A 160 -12.74 -4.94 -2.35
C LEU A 160 -13.53 -5.27 -3.62
N GLY A 161 -12.90 -5.96 -4.57
CA GLY A 161 -13.55 -6.45 -5.76
C GLY A 161 -13.40 -5.56 -7.00
N PRO A 162 -13.83 -6.08 -8.17
CA PRO A 162 -13.63 -5.42 -9.46
C PRO A 162 -14.41 -4.12 -9.61
N ASP A 163 -15.57 -3.99 -8.96
CA ASP A 163 -16.41 -2.79 -9.06
C ASP A 163 -15.80 -1.63 -8.27
N ALA A 164 -15.26 -1.86 -7.08
CA ALA A 164 -14.52 -0.86 -6.32
C ALA A 164 -13.28 -0.39 -7.08
N ALA A 165 -12.56 -1.32 -7.69
CA ALA A 165 -11.40 -1.00 -8.52
C ALA A 165 -11.77 -0.22 -9.78
N ARG A 166 -12.92 -0.51 -10.39
CA ARG A 166 -13.43 0.24 -11.54
C ARG A 166 -13.78 1.68 -11.15
N ALA A 167 -14.43 1.86 -10.00
CA ALA A 167 -14.73 3.18 -9.47
C ALA A 167 -13.44 3.98 -9.22
N LEU A 168 -12.47 3.39 -8.52
CA LEU A 168 -11.17 4.01 -8.27
C LEU A 168 -10.45 4.40 -9.56
N ARG A 169 -10.48 3.54 -10.57
CA ARG A 169 -9.88 3.83 -11.88
C ARG A 169 -10.56 4.99 -12.59
N THR A 170 -11.87 5.10 -12.48
CA THR A 170 -12.64 6.23 -13.05
C THR A 170 -12.23 7.53 -12.38
N GLU A 171 -12.17 7.54 -11.06
CA GLU A 171 -11.75 8.71 -10.29
C GLU A 171 -10.27 9.09 -10.54
N TYR A 172 -9.38 8.12 -10.69
CA TYR A 172 -7.99 8.39 -11.07
C TYR A 172 -7.90 9.11 -12.40
N ARG A 173 -8.70 8.71 -13.39
CA ARG A 173 -8.77 9.41 -14.69
C ARG A 173 -9.33 10.84 -14.54
N ALA A 174 -10.42 11.00 -13.79
CA ALA A 174 -11.05 12.30 -13.54
C ALA A 174 -10.11 13.30 -12.86
N HIS A 175 -9.25 12.80 -11.97
CA HIS A 175 -8.25 13.60 -11.25
C HIS A 175 -6.88 13.67 -11.93
N GLY A 176 -6.72 13.13 -13.15
CA GLY A 176 -5.47 13.15 -13.90
C GLY A 176 -4.34 12.34 -13.26
N ILE A 177 -4.69 11.33 -12.45
CA ILE A 177 -3.72 10.45 -11.81
C ILE A 177 -3.27 9.40 -12.82
N LYS A 178 -2.01 9.47 -13.20
CA LYS A 178 -1.40 8.49 -14.12
C LYS A 178 -1.04 7.23 -13.33
N TYR A 179 -1.58 6.09 -13.72
CA TYR A 179 -1.11 4.80 -13.24
C TYR A 179 -1.07 3.82 -14.43
N ARG A 180 -0.12 2.91 -14.46
CA ARG A 180 -0.10 1.84 -15.45
C ARG A 180 -0.57 0.57 -14.78
N ALA A 181 -1.54 -0.11 -15.39
CA ALA A 181 -1.68 -1.53 -15.14
C ALA A 181 -0.35 -2.20 -15.51
N ARG A 182 0.32 -2.82 -14.53
CA ARG A 182 1.53 -3.60 -14.80
C ARG A 182 1.14 -4.70 -15.78
N ARG A 183 1.81 -4.80 -16.94
CA ARG A 183 1.71 -6.01 -17.74
C ARG A 183 2.08 -7.17 -16.82
N ALA A 184 1.23 -8.20 -16.77
CA ALA A 184 1.58 -9.44 -16.13
C ALA A 184 2.97 -9.85 -16.61
N PRO A 185 3.86 -10.33 -15.73
CA PRO A 185 5.14 -10.85 -16.18
C PRO A 185 4.83 -11.91 -17.25
N THR A 186 5.34 -11.68 -18.45
CA THR A 186 5.27 -12.66 -19.51
C THR A 186 5.93 -13.91 -18.95
N THR A 187 5.17 -14.97 -18.79
CA THR A 187 5.69 -16.28 -18.43
C THR A 187 6.73 -16.60 -19.47
N ILE A 188 8.00 -16.58 -19.07
CA ILE A 188 9.07 -17.11 -19.91
C ILE A 188 8.71 -18.58 -20.05
N GLN A 189 8.12 -18.94 -21.19
CA GLN A 189 8.09 -20.34 -21.60
C GLN A 189 9.56 -20.77 -21.71
N GLU A 190 10.00 -21.60 -20.77
CA GLU A 190 11.19 -22.39 -20.95
C GLU A 190 10.99 -23.17 -22.23
N GLN A 191 11.61 -22.67 -23.31
CA GLN A 191 11.83 -23.47 -24.49
C GLN A 191 12.89 -24.51 -24.10
N SER A 192 12.40 -25.69 -23.73
CA SER A 192 13.19 -26.91 -23.69
C SER A 192 13.79 -27.12 -25.08
N ARG A 193 15.10 -27.03 -25.15
CA ARG A 193 15.92 -27.68 -26.18
C ARG A 193 17.05 -28.44 -25.54
#